data_45311350120d1e80c4cd94f80b70031c
#
_entry.id   45311350120d1e80c4cd94f80b70031c
#
_cell.length_a   1.000
_cell.length_b   1.000
_cell.length_c   1.000
_cell.angle_alpha   90.00
_cell.angle_beta   90.00
_cell.angle_gamma   90.00
#
_symmetry.space_group_name_H-M   'P 1'
#
loop_
_entity.id
_entity.type
_entity.pdbx_description
1 polymer ?
#
loop_
_entity_poly.entity_id
_entity_poly.type
_entity_poly.pdbx_seq_one_letter_code
_entity_poly.pdbx_strand_id
1 'polypeptide(L)'
;TTNDFASTLELPKSIAKSSDIAVNGVPFKCDIGKFNSTTFNYVAAFGAFTDVPYDTPQETKNILGHTAYVLEGMKRLSSLPSYHVKIKYDNGEFEGDIFLCMILNATSVAGLHKTKQLKNVDLNDGLFEMLVFKRPTNLIEFQNILINLMRGENSGDEYLFAKSSYFEFECYENIKWTLDGEYGGNPKHTVINVVPSAMTFIIDKTHNMLKE
;
A
#
# COMPACT_ATOMS: atom_id res chain seq x y z
N THR A 1 -9.14 -4.56 12.34
CA THR A 1 -7.96 -4.55 11.45
C THR A 1 -8.28 -5.37 10.20
N THR A 2 -7.81 -4.92 9.04
CA THR A 2 -8.02 -5.60 7.75
C THR A 2 -7.17 -6.86 7.65
N ASN A 3 -6.06 -6.93 8.39
CA ASN A 3 -5.06 -8.01 8.37
C ASN A 3 -4.54 -8.26 6.93
N ASP A 4 -4.26 -7.20 6.19
CA ASP A 4 -3.90 -7.25 4.77
C ASP A 4 -2.67 -8.13 4.52
N PHE A 5 -1.63 -8.00 5.36
CA PHE A 5 -0.43 -8.80 5.21
C PHE A 5 -0.67 -10.29 5.53
N ALA A 6 -1.46 -10.59 6.57
CA ALA A 6 -1.88 -11.97 6.85
C ALA A 6 -2.73 -12.55 5.71
N SER A 7 -3.56 -11.70 5.06
CA SER A 7 -4.33 -12.10 3.88
C SER A 7 -3.43 -12.34 2.67
N THR A 8 -2.37 -11.54 2.50
CA THR A 8 -1.34 -11.75 1.47
C THR A 8 -0.62 -13.09 1.66
N LEU A 9 -0.30 -13.45 2.91
CA LEU A 9 0.28 -14.74 3.28
C LEU A 9 -0.77 -15.88 3.34
N GLU A 10 -2.01 -15.65 2.92
CA GLU A 10 -3.14 -16.62 2.94
C GLU A 10 -3.35 -17.26 4.32
N LEU A 11 -2.99 -16.56 5.41
CA LEU A 11 -3.18 -17.07 6.75
C LEU A 11 -4.67 -17.08 7.13
N PRO A 12 -5.21 -18.21 7.59
CA PRO A 12 -6.63 -18.32 7.91
C PRO A 12 -6.99 -17.53 9.17
N LYS A 13 -8.22 -16.99 9.22
CA LYS A 13 -8.74 -16.31 10.43
C LYS A 13 -9.05 -17.26 11.60
N SER A 14 -9.07 -18.56 11.37
CA SER A 14 -9.32 -19.58 12.41
C SER A 14 -8.06 -19.77 13.26
N ILE A 15 -8.15 -19.51 14.54
CA ILE A 15 -7.06 -19.69 15.51
C ILE A 15 -6.46 -21.10 15.41
N ALA A 16 -7.29 -22.13 15.39
CA ALA A 16 -6.83 -23.51 15.32
C ALA A 16 -6.00 -23.81 14.06
N LYS A 17 -6.47 -23.32 12.88
CA LYS A 17 -5.73 -23.51 11.63
C LYS A 17 -4.45 -22.68 11.61
N SER A 18 -4.47 -21.45 12.11
CA SER A 18 -3.26 -20.61 12.17
C SER A 18 -2.23 -21.19 13.15
N SER A 19 -2.69 -21.78 14.27
CA SER A 19 -1.78 -22.47 15.19
C SER A 19 -1.17 -23.72 14.57
N ASP A 20 -1.94 -24.48 13.77
CA ASP A 20 -1.41 -25.64 13.04
C ASP A 20 -0.34 -25.21 12.03
N ILE A 21 -0.57 -24.13 11.27
CA ILE A 21 0.42 -23.57 10.35
C ILE A 21 1.68 -23.14 11.11
N ALA A 22 1.54 -22.46 12.24
CA ALA A 22 2.69 -22.01 13.04
C ALA A 22 3.59 -23.17 13.49
N VAL A 23 3.03 -24.36 13.74
CA VAL A 23 3.77 -25.55 14.18
C VAL A 23 4.23 -26.42 13.00
N ASN A 24 3.38 -26.62 12.01
CA ASN A 24 3.55 -27.62 10.95
C ASN A 24 3.77 -26.99 9.56
N GLY A 25 3.75 -25.66 9.44
CA GLY A 25 3.97 -24.95 8.20
C GLY A 25 5.41 -24.99 7.71
N VAL A 26 5.71 -24.24 6.67
CA VAL A 26 7.05 -24.15 6.08
C VAL A 26 7.57 -22.72 6.11
N PRO A 27 8.90 -22.52 6.25
CA PRO A 27 9.49 -21.18 6.20
C PRO A 27 9.40 -20.61 4.78
N PHE A 28 8.96 -19.37 4.68
CA PHE A 28 8.94 -18.58 3.48
C PHE A 28 9.67 -17.25 3.73
N LYS A 29 10.65 -16.94 2.90
CA LYS A 29 11.41 -15.71 3.00
C LYS A 29 10.69 -14.58 2.26
N CYS A 30 10.59 -13.44 2.91
CA CYS A 30 10.03 -12.22 2.34
C CYS A 30 11.05 -11.09 2.37
N ASP A 31 10.92 -10.20 1.41
CA ASP A 31 11.62 -8.93 1.40
C ASP A 31 11.02 -7.97 2.42
N ILE A 32 11.82 -7.02 2.90
CA ILE A 32 11.34 -5.92 3.74
C ILE A 32 11.79 -4.58 3.16
N GLY A 33 11.06 -3.52 3.45
CA GLY A 33 11.44 -2.16 3.13
C GLY A 33 12.29 -1.54 4.24
N LYS A 34 13.42 -0.94 3.88
CA LYS A 34 14.21 -0.09 4.77
C LYS A 34 13.91 1.36 4.44
N PHE A 35 13.16 2.01 5.31
CA PHE A 35 12.77 3.41 5.23
C PHE A 35 13.74 4.25 6.08
N ASN A 36 14.68 4.95 5.44
CA ASN A 36 15.78 5.63 6.12
C ASN A 36 16.48 4.70 7.14
N SER A 37 16.27 4.92 8.44
CA SER A 37 16.86 4.14 9.55
C SER A 37 15.90 3.10 10.14
N THR A 38 14.64 3.03 9.69
CA THR A 38 13.65 2.08 10.20
C THR A 38 13.22 1.09 9.12
N THR A 39 12.37 0.13 9.45
CA THR A 39 11.91 -0.91 8.52
C THR A 39 10.40 -1.03 8.53
N PHE A 40 9.85 -1.57 7.45
CA PHE A 40 8.44 -1.95 7.34
C PHE A 40 8.32 -3.26 6.54
N ASN A 41 7.24 -3.99 6.76
CA ASN A 41 7.05 -5.31 6.14
C ASN A 41 6.24 -5.26 4.86
N TYR A 42 5.14 -4.48 4.82
CA TYR A 42 4.22 -4.57 3.70
C TYR A 42 3.76 -3.25 3.11
N VAL A 43 3.78 -2.13 3.86
CA VAL A 43 3.35 -0.85 3.32
C VAL A 43 4.04 0.35 3.97
N ALA A 44 4.58 1.24 3.12
CA ALA A 44 4.90 2.61 3.48
C ALA A 44 4.01 3.54 2.66
N ALA A 45 3.30 4.46 3.31
CA ALA A 45 2.34 5.32 2.63
C ALA A 45 2.29 6.72 3.23
N PHE A 46 1.89 7.70 2.39
CA PHE A 46 1.53 9.04 2.85
C PHE A 46 0.42 9.63 1.99
N GLY A 47 -0.26 10.61 2.53
CA GLY A 47 -1.29 11.36 1.84
C GLY A 47 -2.70 11.04 2.31
N ALA A 48 -3.68 11.18 1.43
CA ALA A 48 -5.08 10.94 1.75
C ALA A 48 -5.29 9.53 2.30
N PHE A 49 -6.17 9.41 3.29
CA PHE A 49 -6.56 8.14 3.93
C PHE A 49 -5.50 7.48 4.82
N THR A 50 -4.28 8.05 4.95
CA THR A 50 -3.27 7.51 5.85
C THR A 50 -3.44 8.02 7.29
N ASP A 51 -4.13 9.14 7.49
CA ASP A 51 -4.45 9.76 8.78
C ASP A 51 -5.86 9.44 9.29
N VAL A 52 -6.48 8.35 8.85
CA VAL A 52 -7.81 7.97 9.35
C VAL A 52 -7.69 7.63 10.83
N PRO A 53 -8.27 8.45 11.75
CA PRO A 53 -8.25 8.13 13.16
C PRO A 53 -8.86 6.75 13.39
N TYR A 54 -8.24 5.94 14.24
CA TYR A 54 -8.77 4.65 14.69
C TYR A 54 -10.15 4.79 15.37
N ASP A 55 -10.57 6.00 15.69
CA ASP A 55 -11.83 6.36 16.36
C ASP A 55 -13.06 6.45 15.45
N THR A 56 -12.95 6.13 14.14
CA THR A 56 -14.14 6.08 13.29
C THR A 56 -14.99 4.88 13.72
N PRO A 57 -16.23 5.08 14.24
CA PRO A 57 -17.06 3.98 14.72
C PRO A 57 -17.23 2.89 13.67
N GLN A 58 -17.03 1.63 14.08
CA GLN A 58 -17.08 0.47 13.18
C GLN A 58 -18.45 0.30 12.52
N GLU A 59 -19.50 0.87 13.13
CA GLU A 59 -20.87 0.93 12.59
C GLU A 59 -20.97 1.75 11.29
N THR A 60 -20.22 2.85 11.17
CA THR A 60 -20.21 3.69 9.96
C THR A 60 -19.50 2.98 8.80
N LYS A 61 -18.55 2.10 9.10
CA LYS A 61 -17.84 1.28 8.09
C LYS A 61 -18.74 0.18 7.50
N ASN A 62 -19.70 -0.31 8.26
CA ASN A 62 -20.54 -1.46 7.88
C ASN A 62 -21.86 -1.06 7.18
N ILE A 63 -22.38 0.15 7.42
CA ILE A 63 -23.73 0.54 6.97
C ILE A 63 -23.75 1.15 5.56
N LEU A 64 -22.68 1.78 5.12
CA LEU A 64 -22.68 2.55 3.89
C LEU A 64 -21.81 1.98 2.76
N GLY A 65 -21.08 0.93 2.99
CA GLY A 65 -20.26 0.28 1.96
C GLY A 65 -19.25 1.24 1.27
N HIS A 66 -18.52 0.74 0.31
CA HIS A 66 -17.52 1.50 -0.47
C HIS A 66 -18.10 2.76 -1.14
N THR A 67 -19.36 2.72 -1.58
CA THR A 67 -20.03 3.84 -2.27
C THR A 67 -20.22 5.09 -1.41
N ALA A 68 -20.43 4.94 -0.13
CA ALA A 68 -20.58 6.10 0.75
C ALA A 68 -19.25 6.75 1.12
N TYR A 69 -18.17 5.96 1.22
CA TYR A 69 -16.81 6.49 1.34
C TYR A 69 -16.43 7.33 0.12
N VAL A 70 -16.84 6.87 -1.07
CA VAL A 70 -16.68 7.60 -2.33
C VAL A 70 -17.46 8.90 -2.31
N LEU A 71 -18.73 8.86 -1.91
CA LEU A 71 -19.61 10.05 -1.86
C LEU A 71 -19.14 11.07 -0.81
N GLU A 72 -18.67 10.64 0.34
CA GLU A 72 -18.11 11.53 1.36
C GLU A 72 -16.76 12.13 0.92
N GLY A 73 -15.90 11.34 0.27
CA GLY A 73 -14.68 11.82 -0.37
C GLY A 73 -14.94 12.83 -1.48
N MET A 74 -16.01 12.65 -2.27
CA MET A 74 -16.42 13.58 -3.33
C MET A 74 -16.80 14.96 -2.79
N LYS A 75 -17.39 15.05 -1.61
CA LYS A 75 -17.69 16.33 -0.95
C LYS A 75 -16.43 17.06 -0.48
N ARG A 76 -15.29 16.38 -0.43
CA ARG A 76 -14.04 16.87 0.15
C ARG A 76 -12.90 17.03 -0.87
N LEU A 77 -13.20 17.15 -2.17
CA LEU A 77 -12.16 17.33 -3.18
C LEU A 77 -11.23 18.53 -2.86
N SER A 78 -11.80 19.63 -2.37
CA SER A 78 -11.05 20.82 -1.94
C SER A 78 -10.19 20.58 -0.68
N SER A 79 -10.50 19.55 0.10
CA SER A 79 -9.76 19.17 1.32
C SER A 79 -8.78 18.02 1.11
N LEU A 80 -8.66 17.49 -0.12
CA LEU A 80 -7.60 16.51 -0.40
C LEU A 80 -6.23 17.16 -0.22
N PRO A 81 -5.31 16.50 0.48
CA PRO A 81 -3.94 16.99 0.57
C PRO A 81 -3.32 17.09 -0.81
N SER A 82 -2.35 17.97 -0.95
CA SER A 82 -1.52 18.08 -2.14
C SER A 82 -0.09 18.17 -1.72
N TYR A 83 0.71 17.24 -2.22
CA TYR A 83 2.14 17.19 -1.96
C TYR A 83 2.88 17.31 -3.28
N HIS A 84 3.71 18.35 -3.42
CA HIS A 84 4.63 18.42 -4.55
C HIS A 84 5.86 17.59 -4.23
N VAL A 85 6.09 16.55 -5.03
CA VAL A 85 7.15 15.57 -4.76
C VAL A 85 7.96 15.29 -6.02
N LYS A 86 9.25 15.03 -5.82
CA LYS A 86 10.11 14.38 -6.80
C LYS A 86 10.45 12.99 -6.31
N ILE A 87 10.21 11.99 -7.15
CA ILE A 87 10.41 10.57 -6.85
C ILE A 87 11.39 10.02 -7.87
N LYS A 88 12.48 9.41 -7.40
CA LYS A 88 13.39 8.61 -8.24
C LYS A 88 13.23 7.14 -7.88
N TYR A 89 13.29 6.28 -8.86
CA TYR A 89 13.25 4.83 -8.72
C TYR A 89 14.10 4.18 -9.81
N ASP A 90 14.38 2.86 -9.73
CA ASP A 90 15.39 2.18 -10.57
C ASP A 90 15.33 2.54 -12.06
N ASN A 91 14.14 2.62 -12.63
CA ASN A 91 13.97 2.79 -14.09
C ASN A 91 13.29 4.12 -14.47
N GLY A 92 13.26 5.10 -13.56
CA GLY A 92 12.65 6.38 -13.92
C GLY A 92 12.59 7.40 -12.79
N GLU A 93 11.95 8.51 -13.11
CA GLU A 93 11.64 9.57 -12.16
C GLU A 93 10.24 10.13 -12.42
N PHE A 94 9.66 10.71 -11.39
CA PHE A 94 8.39 11.43 -11.44
C PHE A 94 8.52 12.73 -10.66
N GLU A 95 7.94 13.80 -11.16
CA GLU A 95 7.79 15.06 -10.42
C GLU A 95 6.39 15.61 -10.64
N GLY A 96 5.72 16.00 -9.57
CA GLY A 96 4.37 16.55 -9.66
C GLY A 96 3.58 16.53 -8.36
N ASP A 97 2.34 17.00 -8.48
CA ASP A 97 1.41 17.08 -7.35
C ASP A 97 0.65 15.77 -7.20
N ILE A 98 0.73 15.19 -6.02
CA ILE A 98 0.08 13.94 -5.69
C ILE A 98 -0.76 14.09 -4.43
N PHE A 99 -1.76 13.25 -4.25
CA PHE A 99 -2.56 13.25 -3.02
C PHE A 99 -2.40 11.95 -2.20
N LEU A 100 -1.85 10.90 -2.80
CA LEU A 100 -1.60 9.60 -2.15
C LEU A 100 -0.43 8.90 -2.82
N CYS A 101 0.48 8.37 -2.01
CA CYS A 101 1.53 7.47 -2.44
C CYS A 101 1.58 6.25 -1.52
N MET A 102 1.81 5.07 -2.11
CA MET A 102 2.00 3.81 -1.40
C MET A 102 3.15 3.03 -2.03
N ILE A 103 4.04 2.52 -1.19
CA ILE A 103 5.07 1.54 -1.52
C ILE A 103 4.68 0.24 -0.84
N LEU A 104 4.53 -0.83 -1.61
CA LEU A 104 3.84 -2.05 -1.18
C LEU A 104 4.68 -3.30 -1.41
N ASN A 105 4.61 -4.25 -0.48
CA ASN A 105 4.99 -5.65 -0.66
C ASN A 105 3.81 -6.53 -0.21
N ALA A 106 2.68 -6.40 -0.92
CA ALA A 106 1.46 -7.11 -0.55
C ALA A 106 0.48 -7.19 -1.72
N THR A 107 -0.30 -8.24 -1.78
CA THR A 107 -1.38 -8.42 -2.77
C THR A 107 -2.67 -7.68 -2.39
N SER A 108 -2.69 -7.08 -1.19
CA SER A 108 -3.83 -6.36 -0.63
C SER A 108 -3.39 -5.21 0.24
N VAL A 109 -4.07 -4.07 0.16
CA VAL A 109 -3.87 -2.92 1.04
C VAL A 109 -5.20 -2.24 1.33
N ALA A 110 -5.44 -1.88 2.59
CA ALA A 110 -6.66 -1.21 3.06
C ALA A 110 -7.97 -1.91 2.61
N GLY A 111 -7.96 -3.23 2.49
CA GLY A 111 -9.09 -4.02 2.00
C GLY A 111 -9.29 -3.96 0.47
N LEU A 112 -8.43 -3.28 -0.27
CA LEU A 112 -8.40 -3.30 -1.73
C LEU A 112 -7.71 -4.59 -2.19
N HIS A 113 -8.51 -5.61 -2.42
CA HIS A 113 -8.07 -6.87 -3.00
C HIS A 113 -8.29 -6.81 -4.51
N LYS A 114 -7.37 -7.35 -5.32
CA LYS A 114 -7.60 -7.64 -6.75
C LYS A 114 -7.38 -6.48 -7.74
N THR A 115 -6.64 -5.44 -7.43
CA THR A 115 -6.13 -4.62 -8.52
C THR A 115 -5.21 -5.47 -9.39
N LYS A 116 -5.25 -5.28 -10.70
CA LYS A 116 -4.42 -6.11 -11.63
C LYS A 116 -2.94 -6.04 -11.29
N GLN A 117 -2.48 -4.90 -10.76
CA GLN A 117 -1.10 -4.67 -10.34
C GLN A 117 -0.72 -5.49 -9.13
N LEU A 118 -1.61 -5.57 -8.12
CA LEU A 118 -1.33 -6.23 -6.86
C LEU A 118 -1.55 -7.76 -6.91
N LYS A 119 -2.19 -8.28 -7.98
CA LYS A 119 -2.39 -9.74 -8.10
C LYS A 119 -1.12 -10.54 -8.29
N ASN A 120 -0.09 -9.92 -8.87
CA ASN A 120 1.16 -10.56 -9.24
C ASN A 120 2.33 -9.96 -8.44
N VAL A 121 2.07 -9.55 -7.19
CA VAL A 121 3.12 -9.16 -6.26
C VAL A 121 3.85 -10.42 -5.82
N ASP A 122 5.15 -10.43 -5.99
CA ASP A 122 6.04 -11.44 -5.46
C ASP A 122 6.72 -10.89 -4.21
N LEU A 123 6.59 -11.58 -3.08
CA LEU A 123 7.08 -11.07 -1.80
C LEU A 123 8.60 -11.21 -1.62
N ASN A 124 9.31 -11.81 -2.59
CA ASN A 124 10.75 -12.11 -2.48
C ASN A 124 11.51 -11.94 -3.79
N ASP A 125 11.01 -11.14 -4.74
CA ASP A 125 11.68 -10.84 -6.00
C ASP A 125 12.70 -9.66 -5.89
N GLY A 126 12.85 -9.09 -4.70
CA GLY A 126 13.73 -7.95 -4.44
C GLY A 126 13.14 -6.61 -4.87
N LEU A 127 11.86 -6.55 -5.21
CA LEU A 127 11.17 -5.36 -5.70
C LEU A 127 9.92 -5.07 -4.86
N PHE A 128 9.60 -3.79 -4.73
CA PHE A 128 8.33 -3.33 -4.17
C PHE A 128 7.53 -2.59 -5.22
N GLU A 129 6.21 -2.65 -5.12
CA GLU A 129 5.29 -1.92 -5.98
C GLU A 129 5.07 -0.50 -5.45
N MET A 130 5.22 0.49 -6.32
CA MET A 130 4.86 1.88 -6.05
C MET A 130 3.56 2.23 -6.76
N LEU A 131 2.62 2.79 -6.00
CA LEU A 131 1.39 3.40 -6.49
C LEU A 131 1.38 4.88 -6.10
N VAL A 132 1.38 5.76 -7.09
CA VAL A 132 1.30 7.20 -6.90
C VAL A 132 0.03 7.71 -7.56
N PHE A 133 -0.82 8.37 -6.81
CA PHE A 133 -2.05 8.97 -7.31
C PHE A 133 -1.88 10.48 -7.43
N LYS A 134 -1.91 10.97 -8.68
CA LYS A 134 -1.84 12.39 -9.00
C LYS A 134 -3.02 13.13 -8.42
N ARG A 135 -2.83 14.37 -8.02
CA ARG A 135 -3.92 15.21 -7.49
C ARG A 135 -4.96 15.44 -8.58
N PRO A 136 -6.23 15.06 -8.37
CA PRO A 136 -7.29 15.33 -9.33
C PRO A 136 -7.58 16.83 -9.39
N THR A 137 -7.78 17.35 -10.58
CA THR A 137 -8.10 18.77 -10.82
C THR A 137 -9.60 19.06 -10.73
N ASN A 138 -10.41 18.02 -10.89
CA ASN A 138 -11.86 18.12 -10.85
C ASN A 138 -12.51 16.84 -10.30
N LEU A 139 -13.82 16.95 -10.05
CA LEU A 139 -14.61 15.86 -9.46
C LEU A 139 -14.68 14.62 -10.36
N ILE A 140 -14.68 14.81 -11.69
CA ILE A 140 -14.78 13.70 -12.66
C ILE A 140 -13.50 12.86 -12.61
N GLU A 141 -12.34 13.49 -12.60
CA GLU A 141 -11.06 12.81 -12.44
C GLU A 141 -10.99 12.04 -11.13
N PHE A 142 -11.43 12.65 -10.01
CA PHE A 142 -11.48 11.96 -8.72
C PHE A 142 -12.40 10.74 -8.73
N GLN A 143 -13.58 10.86 -9.36
CA GLN A 143 -14.50 9.73 -9.54
C GLN A 143 -13.87 8.61 -10.37
N ASN A 144 -13.17 8.95 -11.45
CA ASN A 144 -12.49 7.99 -12.32
C ASN A 144 -11.38 7.24 -11.54
N ILE A 145 -10.58 7.95 -10.76
CA ILE A 145 -9.55 7.33 -9.89
C ILE A 145 -10.20 6.29 -8.97
N LEU A 146 -11.28 6.67 -8.29
CA LEU A 146 -11.97 5.77 -7.35
C LEU A 146 -12.61 4.57 -8.05
N ILE A 147 -13.26 4.78 -9.20
CA ILE A 147 -13.87 3.71 -9.99
C ILE A 147 -12.80 2.73 -10.50
N ASN A 148 -11.69 3.25 -11.04
CA ASN A 148 -10.58 2.45 -11.54
C ASN A 148 -9.93 1.63 -10.41
N LEU A 149 -9.72 2.24 -9.23
CA LEU A 149 -9.28 1.54 -8.03
C LEU A 149 -10.22 0.39 -7.64
N MET A 150 -11.54 0.64 -7.62
CA MET A 150 -12.53 -0.38 -7.24
C MET A 150 -12.62 -1.52 -8.27
N ARG A 151 -12.44 -1.22 -9.55
CA ARG A 151 -12.47 -2.22 -10.64
C ARG A 151 -11.15 -2.96 -10.82
N GLY A 152 -10.07 -2.45 -10.20
CA GLY A 152 -8.73 -2.94 -10.45
C GLY A 152 -8.27 -2.69 -11.89
N GLU A 153 -8.83 -1.65 -12.54
CA GLU A 153 -8.47 -1.24 -13.89
C GLU A 153 -7.39 -0.17 -13.84
N ASN A 154 -6.44 -0.27 -14.76
CA ASN A 154 -5.25 0.59 -14.80
C ASN A 154 -5.22 1.38 -16.10
N SER A 155 -6.30 2.05 -16.40
CA SER A 155 -6.40 2.90 -17.57
C SER A 155 -6.53 4.35 -17.15
N GLY A 156 -5.50 5.15 -17.37
CA GLY A 156 -5.53 6.59 -17.16
C GLY A 156 -4.18 7.16 -16.73
N ASP A 157 -4.00 8.45 -17.00
CA ASP A 157 -2.83 9.22 -16.59
C ASP A 157 -2.91 9.67 -15.12
N GLU A 158 -3.95 9.24 -14.39
CA GLU A 158 -4.24 9.71 -13.04
C GLU A 158 -3.35 9.08 -11.98
N TYR A 159 -2.66 7.99 -12.31
CA TYR A 159 -1.73 7.36 -11.39
C TYR A 159 -0.51 6.79 -12.09
N LEU A 160 0.58 6.65 -11.33
CA LEU A 160 1.80 5.98 -11.73
C LEU A 160 1.93 4.67 -10.98
N PHE A 161 2.27 3.60 -11.70
CA PHE A 161 2.68 2.32 -11.14
C PHE A 161 4.12 2.02 -11.55
N ALA A 162 4.96 1.61 -10.60
CA ALA A 162 6.31 1.13 -10.88
C ALA A 162 6.68 0.01 -9.91
N LYS A 163 7.60 -0.87 -10.34
CA LYS A 163 8.32 -1.81 -9.48
C LYS A 163 9.75 -1.36 -9.37
N SER A 164 10.32 -1.40 -8.16
CA SER A 164 11.68 -0.93 -7.93
C SER A 164 12.27 -1.53 -6.65
N SER A 165 13.59 -1.66 -6.63
CA SER A 165 14.35 -2.03 -5.43
C SER A 165 14.75 -0.81 -4.61
N TYR A 166 14.62 0.39 -5.19
CA TYR A 166 15.03 1.65 -4.61
C TYR A 166 14.00 2.75 -4.91
N PHE A 167 13.70 3.57 -3.92
CA PHE A 167 12.89 4.77 -4.08
C PHE A 167 13.51 5.92 -3.29
N GLU A 168 13.58 7.10 -3.89
CA GLU A 168 14.02 8.33 -3.24
C GLU A 168 12.96 9.42 -3.44
N PHE A 169 12.54 10.01 -2.35
CA PHE A 169 11.55 11.08 -2.32
C PHE A 169 12.18 12.37 -1.83
N GLU A 170 12.07 13.42 -2.63
CA GLU A 170 12.35 14.79 -2.24
C GLU A 170 11.02 15.56 -2.18
N CYS A 171 10.72 16.15 -1.02
CA CYS A 171 9.47 16.83 -0.76
C CYS A 171 9.74 18.28 -0.34
N TYR A 172 8.92 19.22 -0.83
CA TYR A 172 9.08 20.63 -0.46
C TYR A 172 8.68 20.91 0.98
N GLU A 173 7.82 20.09 1.55
CA GLU A 173 7.35 20.15 2.94
C GLU A 173 7.60 18.84 3.68
N ASN A 174 7.44 18.86 5.00
CA ASN A 174 7.50 17.65 5.80
C ASN A 174 6.25 16.81 5.52
N ILE A 175 6.44 15.56 5.09
CA ILE A 175 5.35 14.64 4.79
C ILE A 175 5.28 13.57 5.87
N LYS A 176 4.09 13.43 6.46
CA LYS A 176 3.82 12.41 7.45
C LYS A 176 3.62 11.05 6.78
N TRP A 177 4.51 10.13 7.09
CA TRP A 177 4.46 8.76 6.61
C TRP A 177 3.83 7.82 7.61
N THR A 178 3.21 6.78 7.08
CA THR A 178 2.71 5.62 7.82
C THR A 178 3.46 4.39 7.35
N LEU A 179 4.00 3.60 8.26
CA LEU A 179 4.71 2.34 8.01
C LEU A 179 3.94 1.22 8.68
N ASP A 180 3.44 0.26 7.92
CA ASP A 180 2.61 -0.87 8.40
C ASP A 180 1.42 -0.45 9.29
N GLY A 181 0.89 0.77 9.05
CA GLY A 181 -0.22 1.35 9.83
C GLY A 181 0.19 2.20 11.03
N GLU A 182 1.47 2.28 11.34
CA GLU A 182 2.02 3.08 12.45
C GLU A 182 2.72 4.35 11.94
N TYR A 183 2.92 5.34 12.82
CA TYR A 183 3.59 6.58 12.47
C TYR A 183 5.06 6.34 12.09
N GLY A 184 5.42 6.66 10.84
CA GLY A 184 6.75 6.47 10.27
C GLY A 184 7.67 7.70 10.26
N GLY A 185 7.21 8.82 10.86
CA GLY A 185 7.95 10.09 10.83
C GLY A 185 7.42 11.06 9.78
N ASN A 186 8.08 12.23 9.69
CA ASN A 186 7.69 13.30 8.75
C ASN A 186 8.91 13.95 8.05
N PRO A 187 9.79 13.17 7.41
CA PRO A 187 10.96 13.69 6.71
C PRO A 187 10.57 14.44 5.42
N LYS A 188 11.43 15.40 5.01
CA LYS A 188 11.39 16.01 3.67
C LYS A 188 12.09 15.15 2.62
N HIS A 189 13.09 14.40 3.05
CA HIS A 189 13.84 13.49 2.20
C HIS A 189 13.73 12.07 2.77
N THR A 190 13.34 11.15 1.91
CA THR A 190 13.13 9.73 2.26
C THR A 190 13.82 8.85 1.24
N VAL A 191 14.55 7.88 1.74
CA VAL A 191 15.11 6.78 0.94
C VAL A 191 14.53 5.47 1.41
N ILE A 192 13.99 4.71 0.47
CA ILE A 192 13.48 3.36 0.71
C ILE A 192 14.30 2.40 -0.14
N ASN A 193 14.89 1.39 0.51
CA ASN A 193 15.58 0.29 -0.14
C ASN A 193 14.87 -1.00 0.18
N VAL A 194 14.70 -1.87 -0.79
CA VAL A 194 14.26 -3.24 -0.56
C VAL A 194 15.44 -4.05 -0.05
N VAL A 195 15.23 -4.79 1.02
CA VAL A 195 16.21 -5.73 1.59
C VAL A 195 15.72 -7.13 1.30
N PRO A 196 16.31 -7.83 0.32
CA PRO A 196 15.81 -9.12 -0.15
C PRO A 196 15.87 -10.20 0.93
N SER A 197 14.82 -11.03 1.00
CA SER A 197 14.75 -12.23 1.85
C SER A 197 15.10 -12.00 3.32
N ALA A 198 14.87 -10.81 3.85
CA ALA A 198 15.34 -10.39 5.18
C ALA A 198 14.42 -10.85 6.33
N MET A 199 13.18 -11.24 6.04
CA MET A 199 12.21 -11.73 7.02
C MET A 199 11.76 -13.15 6.64
N THR A 200 11.54 -13.99 7.65
CA THR A 200 11.01 -15.34 7.42
C THR A 200 9.68 -15.48 8.13
N PHE A 201 8.66 -15.88 7.39
CA PHE A 201 7.33 -16.20 7.91
C PHE A 201 7.07 -17.70 7.79
N ILE A 202 6.23 -18.23 8.67
CA ILE A 202 5.76 -19.63 8.53
C ILE A 202 4.39 -19.57 7.83
N ILE A 203 4.31 -20.26 6.69
CA ILE A 203 3.12 -20.27 5.84
C ILE A 203 2.62 -21.70 5.64
N ASP A 204 1.40 -21.84 5.08
CA ASP A 204 0.87 -23.16 4.74
C ASP A 204 1.69 -23.81 3.63
N LYS A 205 1.90 -25.12 3.73
CA LYS A 205 2.62 -25.95 2.74
C LYS A 205 1.98 -25.92 1.34
N THR A 206 0.71 -25.56 1.27
CA THR A 206 -0.06 -25.49 0.02
C THR A 206 -0.12 -24.09 -0.56
N HIS A 207 0.58 -23.13 0.05
CA HIS A 207 0.59 -21.74 -0.38
C HIS A 207 1.01 -21.60 -1.85
N ASN A 208 0.32 -20.74 -2.59
CA ASN A 208 0.54 -20.60 -4.03
C ASN A 208 1.94 -20.08 -4.38
N MET A 209 2.54 -19.23 -3.54
CA MET A 209 3.90 -18.71 -3.70
C MET A 209 5.02 -19.77 -3.56
N LEU A 210 4.69 -21.01 -3.16
CA LEU A 210 5.64 -22.12 -3.10
C LEU A 210 5.67 -22.97 -4.39
N LYS A 211 4.84 -22.63 -5.38
CA LYS A 211 4.64 -23.45 -6.59
C LYS A 211 5.46 -23.00 -7.80
N GLU A 212 6.36 -22.01 -7.61
CA GLU A 212 7.28 -21.55 -8.66
C GLU A 212 8.66 -22.18 -8.56
#